data_df18b224db9515ff9e05e69e89f84566
#
_entry.id   df18b224db9515ff9e05e69e89f84566
#
_cell.length_a   1.000
_cell.length_b   1.000
_cell.length_c   1.000
_cell.angle_alpha   90.00
_cell.angle_beta   90.00
_cell.angle_gamma   90.00
#
_symmetry.space_group_name_H-M   'P 1'
#
loop_
_entity.id
_entity.type
_entity.pdbx_description
1 polymer ?
#
loop_
_entity_poly.entity_id
_entity_poly.type
_entity_poly.pdbx_seq_one_letter_code
_entity_poly.pdbx_strand_id
1 'polypeptide(L)'
;MSRVAFLAVALALALLAGAAVRAEEPPPAIGLDAADAWRTSQRALGHPIGEYALLDREGRPLRLAGYRGKPLLVSFIYTGCFQVCPLTTRSLHDSVLALQSRFGTGRFNVVSIGFNQPADSPQAMKAFAAQQRIAGTPDWEFLSPHPAIVDALTADFGFRFRATPAGFDHVLQVSVLDAEGRLVQQVYGDRPQTAQLAETLQRLFDGGPVSAPSALESLLERVRIVCTVYDPKTGTYRVDNRLAIEIAGGLTFILAMALYAINEWRVHRRLRREAAALTSRKSTPGAPAQTATG
;
A
#
# COMPACT_ATOMS: atom_id res chain seq x y z
N MET A 1 26.49 36.35 17.35
CA MET A 1 25.33 35.75 18.07
C MET A 1 25.89 34.94 19.22
N SER A 2 25.43 35.23 20.43
CA SER A 2 26.09 34.79 21.67
C SER A 2 25.84 33.28 21.92
N ARG A 3 26.82 32.65 22.61
CA ARG A 3 26.73 31.27 23.14
C ARG A 3 25.45 31.02 23.94
N VAL A 4 24.78 32.06 24.39
CA VAL A 4 23.49 32.04 25.11
C VAL A 4 22.33 31.65 24.17
N ALA A 5 22.32 32.11 22.91
CA ALA A 5 21.29 31.73 21.93
C ALA A 5 21.39 30.25 21.53
N PHE A 6 22.61 29.71 21.45
CA PHE A 6 22.84 28.31 21.16
C PHE A 6 22.40 27.38 22.30
N LEU A 7 22.66 27.79 23.54
CA LEU A 7 22.22 27.08 24.74
C LEU A 7 20.71 27.10 24.90
N ALA A 8 20.05 28.23 24.59
CA ALA A 8 18.60 28.36 24.65
C ALA A 8 17.89 27.44 23.61
N VAL A 9 18.41 27.36 22.39
CA VAL A 9 17.89 26.47 21.35
C VAL A 9 18.13 24.99 21.69
N ALA A 10 19.31 24.64 22.21
CA ALA A 10 19.63 23.29 22.65
C ALA A 10 18.76 22.84 23.84
N LEU A 11 18.46 23.75 24.77
CA LEU A 11 17.59 23.49 25.92
C LEU A 11 16.12 23.34 25.49
N ALA A 12 15.65 24.15 24.56
CA ALA A 12 14.30 24.04 23.98
C ALA A 12 14.13 22.71 23.20
N LEU A 13 15.16 22.27 22.45
CA LEU A 13 15.18 21.00 21.77
C LEU A 13 15.21 19.80 22.73
N ALA A 14 15.95 19.90 23.83
CA ALA A 14 15.99 18.86 24.86
C ALA A 14 14.65 18.75 25.62
N LEU A 15 13.95 19.86 25.85
CA LEU A 15 12.62 19.89 26.46
C LEU A 15 11.54 19.33 25.52
N LEU A 16 11.62 19.61 24.23
CA LEU A 16 10.74 19.04 23.19
C LEU A 16 10.98 17.53 23.00
N ALA A 17 12.24 17.08 23.05
CA ALA A 17 12.60 15.65 22.98
C ALA A 17 12.11 14.89 24.23
N GLY A 18 12.17 15.51 25.41
CA GLY A 18 11.67 14.92 26.66
C GLY A 18 10.15 14.77 26.75
N ALA A 19 9.38 15.60 26.02
CA ALA A 19 7.93 15.51 25.95
C ALA A 19 7.43 14.40 24.99
N ALA A 20 8.27 13.98 24.04
CA ALA A 20 7.92 12.95 23.06
C ALA A 20 8.04 11.50 23.56
N VAL A 21 8.59 11.26 24.77
CA VAL A 21 8.97 9.92 25.26
C VAL A 21 7.88 9.23 26.09
N ARG A 22 6.70 9.83 26.25
CA ARG A 22 5.53 9.12 26.78
C ARG A 22 4.44 9.03 25.73
N ALA A 23 4.77 8.44 24.57
CA ALA A 23 3.73 7.83 23.77
C ALA A 23 3.30 6.56 24.52
N GLU A 24 2.15 6.65 25.19
CA GLU A 24 1.42 5.51 25.71
C GLU A 24 1.33 4.47 24.57
N GLU A 25 1.86 3.28 24.83
CA GLU A 25 1.81 2.18 23.88
C GLU A 25 0.36 2.03 23.42
N PRO A 26 0.05 2.17 22.13
CA PRO A 26 -1.32 2.09 21.67
C PRO A 26 -1.88 0.75 22.12
N PRO A 27 -3.13 0.70 22.63
CA PRO A 27 -3.74 -0.54 23.05
C PRO A 27 -3.64 -1.56 21.91
N PRO A 28 -3.40 -2.85 22.18
CA PRO A 28 -3.17 -3.86 21.17
C PRO A 28 -4.29 -3.74 20.12
N ALA A 29 -3.90 -3.51 18.88
CA ALA A 29 -4.84 -3.29 17.79
C ALA A 29 -5.78 -4.50 17.72
N ILE A 30 -7.09 -4.28 17.95
CA ILE A 30 -8.13 -5.33 17.90
C ILE A 30 -8.27 -5.86 16.46
N GLY A 31 -7.61 -5.21 15.48
CA GLY A 31 -7.64 -5.51 14.06
C GLY A 31 -6.47 -6.35 13.55
N LEU A 32 -6.45 -6.53 12.25
CA LEU A 32 -5.38 -7.18 11.50
C LEU A 32 -4.16 -6.25 11.42
N ASP A 33 -2.95 -6.79 11.62
CA ASP A 33 -1.73 -6.06 11.25
C ASP A 33 -1.64 -5.96 9.72
N ALA A 34 -1.95 -4.77 9.19
CA ALA A 34 -1.98 -4.51 7.76
C ALA A 34 -0.62 -4.73 7.09
N ALA A 35 0.49 -4.42 7.79
CA ALA A 35 1.83 -4.61 7.26
C ALA A 35 2.20 -6.09 7.20
N ASP A 36 1.79 -6.89 8.18
CA ASP A 36 2.00 -8.35 8.16
C ASP A 36 1.12 -9.02 7.11
N ALA A 37 -0.14 -8.62 7.00
CA ALA A 37 -1.05 -9.12 5.99
C ALA A 37 -0.55 -8.82 4.57
N TRP A 38 -0.04 -7.60 4.33
CA TRP A 38 0.58 -7.25 3.05
C TRP A 38 1.83 -8.09 2.77
N ARG A 39 2.75 -8.25 3.74
CA ARG A 39 3.94 -9.10 3.57
C ARG A 39 3.56 -10.55 3.25
N THR A 40 2.51 -11.06 3.88
CA THR A 40 2.01 -12.42 3.64
C THR A 40 1.45 -12.55 2.23
N SER A 41 0.68 -11.57 1.79
CA SER A 41 0.12 -11.51 0.44
C SER A 41 1.23 -11.45 -0.64
N GLN A 42 2.28 -10.65 -0.41
CA GLN A 42 3.42 -10.55 -1.33
C GLN A 42 4.26 -11.84 -1.40
N ARG A 43 4.40 -12.56 -0.28
CA ARG A 43 5.11 -13.84 -0.26
C ARG A 43 4.40 -14.95 -1.04
N ALA A 44 3.10 -14.83 -1.25
CA ALA A 44 2.33 -15.79 -2.04
C ALA A 44 2.57 -15.65 -3.56
N LEU A 45 3.15 -14.54 -4.02
CA LEU A 45 3.45 -14.33 -5.45
C LEU A 45 4.44 -15.39 -5.99
N GLY A 46 4.18 -15.82 -7.21
CA GLY A 46 4.97 -16.85 -7.91
C GLY A 46 4.61 -18.29 -7.54
N HIS A 47 3.80 -18.52 -6.50
CA HIS A 47 3.42 -19.87 -6.09
C HIS A 47 2.18 -20.37 -6.86
N PRO A 48 2.11 -21.66 -7.19
CA PRO A 48 0.90 -22.25 -7.73
C PRO A 48 -0.17 -22.35 -6.63
N ILE A 49 -1.41 -22.07 -6.99
CA ILE A 49 -2.55 -22.28 -6.11
C ILE A 49 -2.92 -23.77 -6.10
N GLY A 50 -3.18 -24.30 -4.90
CA GLY A 50 -3.57 -25.67 -4.70
C GLY A 50 -4.88 -26.05 -5.41
N GLU A 51 -5.15 -27.35 -5.43
CA GLU A 51 -6.36 -27.87 -6.05
C GLU A 51 -7.52 -27.87 -5.06
N TYR A 52 -8.45 -26.93 -5.24
CA TYR A 52 -9.61 -26.78 -4.39
C TYR A 52 -10.90 -27.10 -5.15
N ALA A 53 -11.78 -27.87 -4.49
CA ALA A 53 -13.16 -28.06 -4.93
C ALA A 53 -14.06 -27.09 -4.16
N LEU A 54 -14.84 -26.32 -4.88
CA LEU A 54 -15.78 -25.33 -4.37
C LEU A 54 -17.18 -25.62 -4.94
N LEU A 55 -18.19 -24.97 -4.40
CA LEU A 55 -19.54 -25.01 -4.95
C LEU A 55 -19.82 -23.70 -5.70
N ASP A 56 -20.44 -23.80 -6.86
CA ASP A 56 -20.96 -22.65 -7.59
C ASP A 56 -22.28 -22.13 -6.94
N ARG A 57 -22.84 -21.07 -7.49
CA ARG A 57 -24.11 -20.46 -7.01
C ARG A 57 -25.31 -21.39 -7.05
N GLU A 58 -25.26 -22.45 -7.83
CA GLU A 58 -26.28 -23.48 -7.94
C GLU A 58 -26.00 -24.68 -7.03
N GLY A 59 -24.90 -24.66 -6.27
CA GLY A 59 -24.48 -25.74 -5.37
C GLY A 59 -23.79 -26.91 -6.10
N ARG A 60 -23.39 -26.73 -7.36
CA ARG A 60 -22.69 -27.75 -8.13
C ARG A 60 -21.19 -27.72 -7.84
N PRO A 61 -20.53 -28.86 -7.72
CA PRO A 61 -19.08 -28.90 -7.47
C PRO A 61 -18.30 -28.37 -8.68
N LEU A 62 -17.33 -27.49 -8.42
CA LEU A 62 -16.44 -26.92 -9.38
C LEU A 62 -15.01 -26.94 -8.83
N ARG A 63 -14.04 -27.28 -9.67
CA ARG A 63 -12.62 -27.23 -9.28
C ARG A 63 -11.99 -25.91 -9.73
N LEU A 64 -11.22 -25.29 -8.87
CA LEU A 64 -10.49 -24.07 -9.21
C LEU A 64 -9.53 -24.28 -10.38
N ALA A 65 -8.94 -25.48 -10.47
CA ALA A 65 -8.12 -25.90 -11.62
C ALA A 65 -8.88 -25.90 -12.96
N GLY A 66 -10.21 -25.93 -12.96
CA GLY A 66 -11.02 -25.84 -14.18
C GLY A 66 -10.92 -24.48 -14.88
N TYR A 67 -10.40 -23.45 -14.21
CA TYR A 67 -10.14 -22.13 -14.80
C TYR A 67 -8.75 -22.03 -15.48
N ARG A 68 -7.89 -23.07 -15.39
CA ARG A 68 -6.59 -23.07 -16.08
C ARG A 68 -6.77 -22.93 -17.60
N GLY A 69 -5.72 -22.45 -18.27
CA GLY A 69 -5.73 -22.12 -19.70
C GLY A 69 -6.08 -20.67 -20.00
N LYS A 70 -6.55 -19.92 -19.00
CA LYS A 70 -6.82 -18.48 -19.10
C LYS A 70 -6.45 -17.78 -17.78
N PRO A 71 -6.07 -16.50 -17.81
CA PRO A 71 -5.92 -15.72 -16.59
C PRO A 71 -7.19 -15.71 -15.75
N LEU A 72 -7.03 -15.75 -14.42
CA LEU A 72 -8.12 -15.73 -13.46
C LEU A 72 -7.95 -14.60 -12.47
N LEU A 73 -8.96 -13.74 -12.34
CA LEU A 73 -9.06 -12.74 -11.28
C LEU A 73 -9.83 -13.35 -10.10
N VAL A 74 -9.28 -13.25 -8.90
CA VAL A 74 -9.88 -13.79 -7.67
C VAL A 74 -10.06 -12.70 -6.66
N SER A 75 -11.28 -12.54 -6.13
CA SER A 75 -11.60 -11.68 -4.99
C SER A 75 -12.19 -12.50 -3.85
N PHE A 76 -11.78 -12.22 -2.60
CA PHE A 76 -12.41 -12.79 -1.42
C PHE A 76 -13.47 -11.82 -0.88
N ILE A 77 -14.65 -12.33 -0.59
CA ILE A 77 -15.77 -11.56 -0.05
C ILE A 77 -16.42 -12.31 1.11
N TYR A 78 -17.21 -11.62 1.92
CA TYR A 78 -18.19 -12.25 2.80
C TYR A 78 -19.54 -11.55 2.65
N THR A 79 -20.60 -12.35 2.54
CA THR A 79 -21.94 -11.87 2.16
C THR A 79 -22.62 -11.02 3.26
N GLY A 80 -22.17 -11.17 4.52
CA GLY A 80 -22.60 -10.35 5.65
C GLY A 80 -21.99 -8.96 5.73
N CYS A 81 -21.13 -8.57 4.79
CA CYS A 81 -20.55 -7.24 4.71
C CYS A 81 -21.51 -6.26 4.02
N PHE A 82 -21.95 -5.21 4.74
CA PHE A 82 -22.93 -4.27 4.20
C PHE A 82 -22.30 -3.03 3.55
N GLN A 83 -21.02 -2.79 3.70
CA GLN A 83 -20.37 -1.55 3.25
C GLN A 83 -19.24 -1.78 2.26
N VAL A 84 -18.17 -2.44 2.66
CA VAL A 84 -16.93 -2.52 1.88
C VAL A 84 -17.05 -3.54 0.74
N CYS A 85 -17.52 -4.78 1.01
CA CYS A 85 -17.62 -5.80 -0.03
C CYS A 85 -18.54 -5.42 -1.19
N PRO A 86 -19.74 -4.80 -0.98
CA PRO A 86 -20.53 -4.28 -2.08
C PRO A 86 -19.80 -3.21 -2.91
N LEU A 87 -19.07 -2.31 -2.26
CA LEU A 87 -18.35 -1.23 -2.94
C LEU A 87 -17.19 -1.79 -3.79
N THR A 88 -16.36 -2.63 -3.19
CA THR A 88 -15.21 -3.24 -3.88
C THR A 88 -15.65 -4.17 -5.01
N THR A 89 -16.73 -4.93 -4.81
CA THR A 89 -17.28 -5.82 -5.84
C THR A 89 -17.82 -5.04 -7.03
N ARG A 90 -18.53 -3.92 -6.81
CA ARG A 90 -19.00 -3.05 -7.91
C ARG A 90 -17.84 -2.38 -8.63
N SER A 91 -16.83 -1.89 -7.89
CA SER A 91 -15.65 -1.29 -8.50
C SER A 91 -14.85 -2.29 -9.32
N LEU A 92 -14.75 -3.54 -8.85
CA LEU A 92 -14.16 -4.62 -9.64
C LEU A 92 -15.01 -4.92 -10.88
N HIS A 93 -16.36 -4.89 -10.76
CA HIS A 93 -17.26 -5.09 -11.89
C HIS A 93 -17.07 -4.04 -12.99
N ASP A 94 -16.98 -2.77 -12.62
CA ASP A 94 -16.71 -1.69 -13.58
C ASP A 94 -15.35 -1.92 -14.29
N SER A 95 -14.34 -2.36 -13.54
CA SER A 95 -13.04 -2.72 -14.10
C SER A 95 -13.14 -3.92 -15.06
N VAL A 96 -13.88 -4.96 -14.68
CA VAL A 96 -14.08 -6.16 -15.51
C VAL A 96 -14.78 -5.82 -16.82
N LEU A 97 -15.83 -4.99 -16.79
CA LEU A 97 -16.51 -4.55 -18.00
C LEU A 97 -15.57 -3.79 -18.95
N ALA A 98 -14.75 -2.90 -18.41
CA ALA A 98 -13.74 -2.17 -19.18
C ALA A 98 -12.68 -3.12 -19.78
N LEU A 99 -12.24 -4.12 -19.01
CA LEU A 99 -11.29 -5.15 -19.46
C LEU A 99 -11.89 -6.04 -20.54
N GLN A 100 -13.16 -6.47 -20.37
CA GLN A 100 -13.87 -7.27 -21.38
C GLN A 100 -14.09 -6.46 -22.67
N SER A 101 -14.39 -5.17 -22.56
CA SER A 101 -14.47 -4.28 -23.73
C SER A 101 -13.14 -4.15 -24.48
N ARG A 102 -12.01 -4.14 -23.74
CA ARG A 102 -10.67 -4.01 -24.33
C ARG A 102 -10.14 -5.31 -24.92
N PHE A 103 -10.28 -6.42 -24.21
CA PHE A 103 -9.66 -7.70 -24.55
C PHE A 103 -10.63 -8.73 -25.15
N GLY A 104 -11.92 -8.51 -25.02
CA GLY A 104 -12.99 -9.46 -25.38
C GLY A 104 -13.46 -10.32 -24.20
N THR A 105 -14.73 -10.72 -24.23
CA THR A 105 -15.27 -11.74 -23.32
C THR A 105 -14.63 -13.11 -23.57
N GLY A 106 -14.58 -13.95 -22.54
CA GLY A 106 -13.98 -15.28 -22.63
C GLY A 106 -12.45 -15.30 -22.66
N ARG A 107 -11.77 -14.15 -22.57
CA ARG A 107 -10.29 -14.07 -22.56
C ARG A 107 -9.69 -14.31 -21.18
N PHE A 108 -10.41 -13.99 -20.12
CA PHE A 108 -10.05 -14.22 -18.73
C PHE A 108 -11.32 -14.55 -17.94
N ASN A 109 -11.15 -15.13 -16.76
CA ASN A 109 -12.25 -15.43 -15.85
C ASN A 109 -12.14 -14.60 -14.58
N VAL A 110 -13.26 -14.46 -13.87
CA VAL A 110 -13.34 -13.81 -12.57
C VAL A 110 -14.06 -14.74 -11.60
N VAL A 111 -13.57 -14.86 -10.38
CA VAL A 111 -14.28 -15.55 -9.31
C VAL A 111 -14.29 -14.70 -8.04
N SER A 112 -15.43 -14.66 -7.38
CA SER A 112 -15.57 -14.13 -6.03
C SER A 112 -15.80 -15.30 -5.07
N ILE A 113 -14.94 -15.45 -4.08
CA ILE A 113 -14.94 -16.59 -3.14
C ILE A 113 -15.40 -16.12 -1.76
N GLY A 114 -16.46 -16.72 -1.25
CA GLY A 114 -16.97 -16.45 0.10
C GLY A 114 -16.11 -17.13 1.16
N PHE A 115 -15.48 -16.36 2.06
CA PHE A 115 -14.57 -16.91 3.06
C PHE A 115 -15.20 -17.11 4.46
N ASN A 116 -16.36 -16.52 4.72
CA ASN A 116 -17.07 -16.64 6.01
C ASN A 116 -18.01 -17.85 6.01
N GLN A 117 -17.45 -19.04 6.11
CA GLN A 117 -18.25 -20.27 6.08
C GLN A 117 -18.76 -20.64 7.49
N PRO A 118 -20.00 -21.19 7.60
CA PRO A 118 -20.91 -21.57 6.51
C PRO A 118 -21.86 -20.46 6.04
N ALA A 119 -21.70 -19.22 6.50
CA ALA A 119 -22.62 -18.13 6.15
C ALA A 119 -22.57 -17.79 4.65
N ASP A 120 -21.41 -17.85 4.01
CA ASP A 120 -21.25 -17.63 2.57
C ASP A 120 -21.58 -18.88 1.75
N SER A 121 -22.77 -19.47 2.04
CA SER A 121 -23.29 -20.64 1.31
C SER A 121 -23.54 -20.31 -0.18
N PRO A 122 -23.68 -21.30 -1.08
CA PRO A 122 -24.06 -21.09 -2.46
C PRO A 122 -25.25 -20.16 -2.66
N GLN A 123 -26.26 -20.31 -1.82
CA GLN A 123 -27.47 -19.49 -1.85
C GLN A 123 -27.17 -18.02 -1.45
N ALA A 124 -26.35 -17.82 -0.42
CA ALA A 124 -25.93 -16.49 0.01
C ALA A 124 -25.08 -15.80 -1.08
N MET A 125 -24.16 -16.53 -1.70
CA MET A 125 -23.35 -16.04 -2.83
C MET A 125 -24.20 -15.68 -4.04
N LYS A 126 -25.23 -16.49 -4.35
CA LYS A 126 -26.21 -16.20 -5.41
C LYS A 126 -27.00 -14.92 -5.12
N ALA A 127 -27.49 -14.78 -3.88
CA ALA A 127 -28.22 -13.59 -3.47
C ALA A 127 -27.35 -12.34 -3.52
N PHE A 128 -26.10 -12.43 -3.07
CA PHE A 128 -25.12 -11.34 -3.13
C PHE A 128 -24.87 -10.89 -4.58
N ALA A 129 -24.60 -11.82 -5.50
CA ALA A 129 -24.38 -11.55 -6.92
C ALA A 129 -25.61 -10.82 -7.55
N ALA A 130 -26.81 -11.25 -7.20
CA ALA A 130 -28.05 -10.62 -7.66
C ALA A 130 -28.24 -9.20 -7.09
N GLN A 131 -27.98 -9.01 -5.78
CA GLN A 131 -28.05 -7.70 -5.12
C GLN A 131 -27.05 -6.69 -5.72
N GLN A 132 -25.85 -7.14 -6.09
CA GLN A 132 -24.85 -6.30 -6.73
C GLN A 132 -25.12 -6.10 -8.24
N ARG A 133 -26.15 -6.77 -8.82
CA ARG A 133 -26.50 -6.75 -10.25
C ARG A 133 -25.38 -7.29 -11.16
N ILE A 134 -24.63 -8.28 -10.68
CA ILE A 134 -23.47 -8.86 -11.35
C ILE A 134 -23.78 -10.30 -11.82
N ALA A 135 -24.87 -10.89 -11.38
CA ALA A 135 -25.23 -12.29 -11.64
C ALA A 135 -25.22 -12.69 -13.13
N GLY A 136 -25.40 -11.73 -14.05
CA GLY A 136 -25.37 -11.94 -15.50
C GLY A 136 -24.07 -11.55 -16.20
N THR A 137 -23.03 -11.17 -15.46
CA THR A 137 -21.75 -10.78 -16.05
C THR A 137 -21.04 -12.03 -16.61
N PRO A 138 -20.68 -12.05 -17.90
CA PRO A 138 -19.99 -13.17 -18.49
C PRO A 138 -18.67 -13.46 -17.78
N ASP A 139 -18.26 -14.74 -17.73
CA ASP A 139 -16.99 -15.20 -17.18
C ASP A 139 -16.76 -14.83 -15.70
N TRP A 140 -17.81 -14.52 -14.93
CA TRP A 140 -17.74 -14.23 -13.49
C TRP A 140 -18.60 -15.18 -12.69
N GLU A 141 -17.96 -15.94 -11.79
CA GLU A 141 -18.64 -16.87 -10.88
C GLU A 141 -18.44 -16.50 -9.41
N PHE A 142 -19.40 -16.90 -8.58
CA PHE A 142 -19.39 -16.71 -7.14
C PHE A 142 -19.34 -18.08 -6.47
N LEU A 143 -18.28 -18.33 -5.72
CA LEU A 143 -17.92 -19.65 -5.24
C LEU A 143 -17.97 -19.74 -3.73
N SER A 144 -18.43 -20.88 -3.22
CA SER A 144 -18.53 -21.21 -1.81
C SER A 144 -17.61 -22.40 -1.49
N PRO A 145 -16.52 -22.23 -0.73
CA PRO A 145 -15.67 -23.33 -0.29
C PRO A 145 -16.32 -24.10 0.87
N HIS A 146 -15.94 -25.35 1.03
CA HIS A 146 -16.25 -26.08 2.28
C HIS A 146 -15.50 -25.45 3.46
N PRO A 147 -16.08 -25.34 4.67
CA PRO A 147 -15.42 -24.71 5.83
C PRO A 147 -14.01 -25.23 6.10
N ALA A 148 -13.79 -26.53 5.96
CA ALA A 148 -12.51 -27.18 6.27
C ALA A 148 -11.34 -26.75 5.37
N ILE A 149 -11.59 -26.13 4.21
CA ILE A 149 -10.54 -25.73 3.28
C ILE A 149 -10.32 -24.21 3.25
N VAL A 150 -11.12 -23.41 3.95
CA VAL A 150 -11.04 -21.94 3.90
C VAL A 150 -9.65 -21.44 4.28
N ASP A 151 -9.10 -21.95 5.39
CA ASP A 151 -7.79 -21.50 5.89
C ASP A 151 -6.66 -21.84 4.92
N ALA A 152 -6.66 -23.05 4.36
CA ALA A 152 -5.66 -23.45 3.37
C ALA A 152 -5.80 -22.65 2.07
N LEU A 153 -7.03 -22.50 1.58
CA LEU A 153 -7.34 -21.73 0.39
C LEU A 153 -6.89 -20.27 0.53
N THR A 154 -7.27 -19.60 1.61
CA THR A 154 -6.90 -18.20 1.83
C THR A 154 -5.40 -18.03 2.06
N ALA A 155 -4.73 -19.00 2.70
CA ALA A 155 -3.28 -19.00 2.89
C ALA A 155 -2.52 -19.07 1.56
N ASP A 156 -2.94 -19.90 0.62
CA ASP A 156 -2.32 -20.01 -0.72
C ASP A 156 -2.37 -18.67 -1.49
N PHE A 157 -3.46 -17.91 -1.31
CA PHE A 157 -3.60 -16.57 -1.90
C PHE A 157 -2.91 -15.47 -1.06
N GLY A 158 -2.31 -15.83 0.08
CA GLY A 158 -1.77 -14.84 1.02
C GLY A 158 -2.84 -13.90 1.55
N PHE A 159 -4.11 -14.31 1.55
CA PHE A 159 -5.22 -13.53 2.05
C PHE A 159 -5.39 -13.75 3.56
N ARG A 160 -5.14 -12.69 4.33
CA ARG A 160 -5.28 -12.71 5.78
C ARG A 160 -6.53 -11.95 6.20
N PHE A 161 -7.28 -12.53 7.11
CA PHE A 161 -8.46 -11.91 7.70
C PHE A 161 -8.53 -12.21 9.20
N ARG A 162 -9.22 -11.35 9.94
CA ARG A 162 -9.46 -11.49 11.38
C ARG A 162 -10.89 -11.10 11.70
N ALA A 163 -11.58 -11.94 12.48
CA ALA A 163 -12.92 -11.60 12.99
C ALA A 163 -12.83 -10.42 13.97
N THR A 164 -13.78 -9.51 13.87
CA THR A 164 -13.97 -8.34 14.73
C THR A 164 -15.45 -8.23 15.11
N PRO A 165 -15.82 -7.45 16.13
CA PRO A 165 -17.22 -7.22 16.47
C PRO A 165 -18.06 -6.62 15.34
N ALA A 166 -17.42 -5.95 14.36
CA ALA A 166 -18.09 -5.32 13.21
C ALA A 166 -18.05 -6.20 11.94
N GLY A 167 -17.55 -7.43 12.01
CA GLY A 167 -17.39 -8.34 10.88
C GLY A 167 -15.97 -8.86 10.76
N PHE A 168 -15.32 -8.69 9.61
CA PHE A 168 -13.95 -9.13 9.38
C PHE A 168 -13.08 -7.98 8.91
N ASP A 169 -11.91 -7.88 9.52
CA ASP A 169 -10.83 -7.02 9.05
C ASP A 169 -9.90 -7.83 8.14
N HIS A 170 -9.60 -7.31 6.96
CA HIS A 170 -8.74 -7.95 5.96
C HIS A 170 -8.17 -6.92 4.98
N VAL A 171 -7.05 -7.26 4.34
CA VAL A 171 -6.53 -6.44 3.23
C VAL A 171 -7.44 -6.59 2.01
N LEU A 172 -7.88 -5.46 1.45
CA LEU A 172 -8.65 -5.45 0.21
C LEU A 172 -7.72 -5.74 -0.95
N GLN A 173 -7.85 -6.92 -1.54
CA GLN A 173 -6.99 -7.37 -2.64
C GLN A 173 -7.79 -8.12 -3.71
N VAL A 174 -7.34 -7.98 -4.95
CA VAL A 174 -7.71 -8.82 -6.09
C VAL A 174 -6.45 -9.55 -6.52
N SER A 175 -6.52 -10.87 -6.53
CA SER A 175 -5.42 -11.75 -6.93
C SER A 175 -5.54 -12.08 -8.41
N VAL A 176 -4.43 -12.04 -9.14
CA VAL A 176 -4.37 -12.42 -10.56
C VAL A 176 -3.55 -13.69 -10.70
N LEU A 177 -4.15 -14.72 -11.29
CA LEU A 177 -3.48 -15.96 -11.65
C LEU A 177 -3.19 -16.00 -13.16
N ASP A 178 -2.07 -16.61 -13.53
CA ASP A 178 -1.79 -16.95 -14.91
C ASP A 178 -2.59 -18.17 -15.40
N ALA A 179 -2.37 -18.56 -16.66
CA ALA A 179 -3.04 -19.72 -17.26
C ALA A 179 -2.67 -21.05 -16.60
N GLU A 180 -1.54 -21.12 -15.93
CA GLU A 180 -1.03 -22.29 -15.20
C GLU A 180 -1.57 -22.36 -13.76
N GLY A 181 -2.24 -21.31 -13.30
CA GLY A 181 -2.78 -21.20 -11.95
C GLY A 181 -1.76 -20.73 -10.90
N ARG A 182 -0.71 -20.00 -11.33
CA ARG A 182 0.24 -19.35 -10.42
C ARG A 182 -0.24 -17.94 -10.08
N LEU A 183 -0.07 -17.55 -8.85
CA LEU A 183 -0.38 -16.20 -8.40
C LEU A 183 0.71 -15.23 -8.89
N VAL A 184 0.38 -14.37 -9.84
CA VAL A 184 1.36 -13.47 -10.49
C VAL A 184 1.26 -12.03 -10.04
N GLN A 185 0.08 -11.58 -9.56
CA GLN A 185 -0.13 -10.20 -9.13
C GLN A 185 -1.15 -10.13 -8.01
N GLN A 186 -0.94 -9.18 -7.09
CA GLN A 186 -1.92 -8.72 -6.13
C GLN A 186 -2.23 -7.25 -6.40
N VAL A 187 -3.50 -6.90 -6.55
CA VAL A 187 -3.95 -5.51 -6.73
C VAL A 187 -4.74 -5.10 -5.49
N TYR A 188 -4.31 -4.04 -4.82
CA TYR A 188 -4.84 -3.64 -3.51
C TYR A 188 -5.76 -2.42 -3.59
N GLY A 189 -6.63 -2.32 -2.59
CA GLY A 189 -7.50 -1.18 -2.35
C GLY A 189 -8.96 -1.45 -2.60
N ASP A 190 -9.79 -0.51 -2.18
CA ASP A 190 -11.25 -0.53 -2.32
C ASP A 190 -11.72 -0.33 -3.77
N ARG A 191 -10.84 0.23 -4.60
CA ARG A 191 -11.04 0.43 -6.04
C ARG A 191 -9.86 -0.15 -6.79
N PRO A 192 -9.95 -1.42 -7.23
CA PRO A 192 -8.89 -2.03 -8.03
C PRO A 192 -8.56 -1.14 -9.24
N GLN A 193 -7.29 -0.85 -9.42
CA GLN A 193 -6.87 0.00 -10.53
C GLN A 193 -7.02 -0.77 -11.85
N THR A 194 -8.01 -0.40 -12.66
CA THR A 194 -8.27 -1.01 -13.96
C THR A 194 -7.02 -1.02 -14.85
N ALA A 195 -6.20 0.04 -14.79
CA ALA A 195 -4.95 0.14 -15.55
C ALA A 195 -3.95 -0.95 -15.15
N GLN A 196 -3.78 -1.21 -13.85
CA GLN A 196 -2.87 -2.24 -13.34
C GLN A 196 -3.33 -3.65 -13.72
N LEU A 197 -4.65 -3.92 -13.61
CA LEU A 197 -5.23 -5.18 -14.10
C LEU A 197 -5.06 -5.34 -15.61
N ALA A 198 -5.28 -4.28 -16.38
CA ALA A 198 -5.14 -4.28 -17.83
C ALA A 198 -3.70 -4.56 -18.26
N GLU A 199 -2.72 -3.95 -17.61
CA GLU A 199 -1.30 -4.16 -17.88
C GLU A 199 -0.89 -5.61 -17.57
N THR A 200 -1.33 -6.14 -16.44
CA THR A 200 -1.05 -7.52 -16.04
C THR A 200 -1.66 -8.51 -17.04
N LEU A 201 -2.94 -8.34 -17.39
CA LEU A 201 -3.59 -9.20 -18.38
C LEU A 201 -2.94 -9.11 -19.75
N GLN A 202 -2.55 -7.90 -20.21
CA GLN A 202 -1.84 -7.74 -21.47
C GLN A 202 -0.54 -8.55 -21.49
N ARG A 203 0.29 -8.46 -20.44
CA ARG A 203 1.54 -9.24 -20.32
C ARG A 203 1.27 -10.73 -20.35
N LEU A 204 0.23 -11.21 -19.65
CA LEU A 204 -0.15 -12.62 -19.65
C LEU A 204 -0.59 -13.10 -21.04
N PHE A 205 -1.34 -12.27 -21.79
CA PHE A 205 -1.76 -12.61 -23.16
C PHE A 205 -0.58 -12.63 -24.15
N ASP A 206 0.42 -11.78 -23.92
CA ASP A 206 1.62 -11.70 -24.75
C ASP A 206 2.66 -12.78 -24.38
N GLY A 207 2.36 -13.64 -23.39
CA GLY A 207 3.28 -14.70 -22.91
C GLY A 207 4.53 -14.14 -22.21
N GLY A 208 4.48 -12.85 -21.80
CA GLY A 208 5.58 -12.20 -21.10
C GLY A 208 5.57 -12.52 -19.60
N PRO A 209 6.75 -12.45 -18.94
CA PRO A 209 6.80 -12.57 -17.49
C PRO A 209 6.07 -11.37 -16.84
N VAL A 210 5.24 -11.64 -15.85
CA VAL A 210 4.71 -10.58 -15.00
C VAL A 210 5.84 -10.16 -14.07
N SER A 211 6.45 -8.99 -14.37
CA SER A 211 7.54 -8.45 -13.56
C SER A 211 7.01 -8.13 -12.15
N ALA A 212 7.79 -8.45 -11.14
CA ALA A 212 7.54 -7.94 -9.80
C ALA A 212 7.44 -6.40 -9.85
N PRO A 213 6.55 -5.78 -9.06
CA PRO A 213 6.43 -4.33 -8.99
C PRO A 213 7.80 -3.71 -8.67
N SER A 214 8.10 -2.55 -9.25
CA SER A 214 9.35 -1.85 -8.97
C SER A 214 9.47 -1.54 -7.46
N ALA A 215 10.68 -1.36 -6.97
CA ALA A 215 10.90 -1.04 -5.56
C ALA A 215 10.14 0.22 -5.12
N LEU A 216 9.95 1.18 -6.02
CA LEU A 216 9.19 2.40 -5.76
C LEU A 216 7.68 2.12 -5.70
N GLU A 217 7.14 1.34 -6.63
CA GLU A 217 5.72 0.95 -6.65
C GLU A 217 5.38 0.14 -5.41
N SER A 218 6.21 -0.84 -5.04
CA SER A 218 6.01 -1.63 -3.82
C SER A 218 6.10 -0.79 -2.55
N LEU A 219 6.96 0.24 -2.53
CA LEU A 219 7.04 1.20 -1.42
C LEU A 219 5.78 2.06 -1.33
N LEU A 220 5.32 2.62 -2.44
CA LEU A 220 4.10 3.44 -2.50
C LEU A 220 2.86 2.64 -2.10
N GLU A 221 2.76 1.40 -2.58
CA GLU A 221 1.67 0.49 -2.24
C GLU A 221 1.70 0.12 -0.75
N ARG A 222 2.89 -0.16 -0.20
CA ARG A 222 3.08 -0.41 1.23
C ARG A 222 2.68 0.79 2.09
N VAL A 223 3.10 2.00 1.71
CA VAL A 223 2.72 3.24 2.41
C VAL A 223 1.20 3.41 2.38
N ARG A 224 0.56 3.22 1.22
CA ARG A 224 -0.89 3.32 1.07
C ARG A 224 -1.65 2.36 1.98
N ILE A 225 -1.21 1.10 2.07
CA ILE A 225 -1.85 0.07 2.91
C ILE A 225 -1.64 0.36 4.40
N VAL A 226 -0.40 0.70 4.80
CA VAL A 226 -0.07 0.99 6.21
C VAL A 226 -0.75 2.26 6.70
N CYS A 227 -0.97 3.25 5.82
CA CYS A 227 -1.69 4.49 6.15
C CYS A 227 -3.23 4.33 6.14
N THR A 228 -3.75 3.14 5.82
CA THR A 228 -5.19 2.88 5.80
C THR A 228 -5.58 2.12 7.06
N VAL A 229 -6.24 2.80 8.00
CA VAL A 229 -6.70 2.20 9.27
C VAL A 229 -8.18 1.86 9.17
N TYR A 230 -8.51 0.63 9.55
CA TYR A 230 -9.91 0.21 9.69
C TYR A 230 -10.52 0.84 10.93
N ASP A 231 -11.62 1.57 10.77
CA ASP A 231 -12.40 2.14 11.87
C ASP A 231 -13.53 1.15 12.25
N PRO A 232 -13.41 0.43 13.38
CA PRO A 232 -14.40 -0.56 13.78
C PRO A 232 -15.76 0.04 14.17
N LYS A 233 -15.83 1.35 14.44
CA LYS A 233 -17.08 2.04 14.78
C LYS A 233 -17.91 2.38 13.55
N THR A 234 -17.24 2.68 12.43
CA THR A 234 -17.91 3.06 11.19
C THR A 234 -17.88 1.93 10.14
N GLY A 235 -17.10 0.87 10.38
CA GLY A 235 -16.90 -0.23 9.43
C GLY A 235 -16.18 0.19 8.13
N THR A 236 -15.53 1.36 8.13
CA THR A 236 -14.88 1.92 6.93
C THR A 236 -13.38 2.04 7.13
N TYR A 237 -12.64 1.94 6.02
CA TYR A 237 -11.21 2.25 6.00
C TYR A 237 -11.02 3.75 5.86
N ARG A 238 -10.28 4.35 6.81
CA ARG A 238 -9.88 5.75 6.76
C ARG A 238 -8.39 5.86 6.49
N VAL A 239 -8.02 6.84 5.68
CA VAL A 239 -6.61 7.20 5.50
C VAL A 239 -6.16 7.94 6.77
N ASP A 240 -5.23 7.35 7.50
CA ASP A 240 -4.58 8.02 8.63
C ASP A 240 -3.44 8.90 8.11
N ASN A 241 -3.71 10.21 8.10
CA ASN A 241 -2.72 11.20 7.66
C ASN A 241 -1.65 11.49 8.73
N ARG A 242 -1.71 10.85 9.91
CA ARG A 242 -0.80 11.10 11.02
C ARG A 242 0.66 10.90 10.62
N LEU A 243 0.96 9.76 10.01
CA LEU A 243 2.31 9.44 9.53
C LEU A 243 2.78 10.44 8.45
N ALA A 244 1.89 10.85 7.53
CA ALA A 244 2.22 11.83 6.50
C ALA A 244 2.55 13.20 7.12
N ILE A 245 1.81 13.63 8.15
CA ILE A 245 2.05 14.88 8.88
C ILE A 245 3.38 14.80 9.64
N GLU A 246 3.67 13.69 10.30
CA GLU A 246 4.92 13.47 11.04
C GLU A 246 6.15 13.49 10.11
N ILE A 247 6.06 12.82 8.96
CA ILE A 247 7.13 12.84 7.94
C ILE A 247 7.30 14.25 7.36
N ALA A 248 6.22 14.94 7.01
CA ALA A 248 6.28 16.31 6.49
C ALA A 248 6.88 17.28 7.51
N GLY A 249 6.50 17.16 8.78
CA GLY A 249 7.08 17.93 9.88
C GLY A 249 8.57 17.68 10.06
N GLY A 250 8.99 16.41 10.05
CA GLY A 250 10.39 16.01 10.14
C GLY A 250 11.23 16.53 8.97
N LEU A 251 10.74 16.39 7.73
CA LEU A 251 11.41 16.92 6.54
C LEU A 251 11.54 18.44 6.56
N THR A 252 10.49 19.13 6.95
CA THR A 252 10.50 20.62 7.09
C THR A 252 11.54 21.05 8.11
N PHE A 253 11.63 20.37 9.26
CA PHE A 253 12.61 20.65 10.27
C PHE A 253 14.04 20.41 9.78
N ILE A 254 14.32 19.28 9.13
CA ILE A 254 15.65 18.96 8.56
C ILE A 254 16.04 20.00 7.51
N LEU A 255 15.12 20.41 6.64
CA LEU A 255 15.35 21.43 5.63
C LEU A 255 15.70 22.78 6.26
N ALA A 256 14.93 23.20 7.27
CA ALA A 256 15.18 24.45 7.98
C ALA A 256 16.58 24.45 8.67
N MET A 257 16.95 23.32 9.31
CA MET A 257 18.26 23.16 9.92
C MET A 257 19.39 23.18 8.89
N ALA A 258 19.20 22.53 7.73
CA ALA A 258 20.20 22.54 6.66
C ALA A 258 20.38 23.95 6.08
N LEU A 259 19.28 24.67 5.82
CA LEU A 259 19.35 26.06 5.37
C LEU A 259 20.04 26.97 6.37
N TYR A 260 19.73 26.81 7.67
CA TYR A 260 20.40 27.53 8.73
C TYR A 260 21.91 27.24 8.75
N ALA A 261 22.32 25.99 8.72
CA ALA A 261 23.73 25.57 8.73
C ALA A 261 24.49 26.11 7.50
N ILE A 262 23.87 26.07 6.31
CA ILE A 262 24.45 26.64 5.08
C ILE A 262 24.61 28.14 5.21
N ASN A 263 23.61 28.85 5.74
CA ASN A 263 23.69 30.29 5.95
C ASN A 263 24.82 30.66 6.95
N GLU A 264 24.90 29.96 8.07
CA GLU A 264 25.92 30.16 9.09
C GLU A 264 27.35 29.91 8.51
N TRP A 265 27.52 28.79 7.74
CA TRP A 265 28.75 28.51 7.07
C TRP A 265 29.15 29.59 6.05
N ARG A 266 28.17 30.14 5.29
CA ARG A 266 28.40 31.26 4.34
C ARG A 266 28.83 32.53 5.08
N VAL A 267 28.19 32.88 6.20
CA VAL A 267 28.57 34.04 7.03
C VAL A 267 29.96 33.86 7.59
N HIS A 268 30.29 32.72 8.19
CA HIS A 268 31.65 32.44 8.71
C HIS A 268 32.70 32.47 7.62
N ARG A 269 32.42 31.97 6.41
CA ARG A 269 33.35 32.08 5.28
C ARG A 269 33.60 33.54 4.86
N ARG A 270 32.59 34.38 4.86
CA ARG A 270 32.70 35.81 4.53
C ARG A 270 33.60 36.53 5.58
N LEU A 271 33.31 36.33 6.85
CA LEU A 271 34.08 36.93 7.94
C LEU A 271 35.55 36.50 7.93
N ARG A 272 35.83 35.24 7.65
CA ARG A 272 37.25 34.75 7.51
C ARG A 272 37.96 35.38 6.32
N ARG A 273 37.29 35.61 5.19
CA ARG A 273 37.86 36.29 4.02
C ARG A 273 38.13 37.76 4.30
N GLU A 274 37.24 38.46 4.99
CA GLU A 274 37.42 39.85 5.40
C GLU A 274 38.61 39.99 6.41
N ALA A 275 38.67 39.10 7.40
CA ALA A 275 39.81 39.06 8.34
C ALA A 275 41.15 38.82 7.65
N ALA A 276 41.19 37.91 6.66
CA ALA A 276 42.41 37.65 5.89
C ALA A 276 42.82 38.83 5.03
N ALA A 277 41.85 39.58 4.43
CA ALA A 277 42.13 40.78 3.65
C ALA A 277 42.66 41.95 4.49
N LEU A 278 42.16 42.07 5.73
CA LEU A 278 42.67 43.10 6.68
C LEU A 278 44.08 42.79 7.16
N THR A 279 44.43 41.52 7.40
CA THR A 279 45.81 41.15 7.75
C THR A 279 46.79 41.34 6.62
N SER A 280 46.40 41.06 5.37
CA SER A 280 47.20 41.31 4.19
C SER A 280 47.51 42.81 3.95
N ARG A 281 46.53 43.70 4.22
CA ARG A 281 46.71 45.14 4.13
C ARG A 281 47.67 45.69 5.17
N LYS A 282 47.78 45.09 6.33
CA LYS A 282 48.65 45.53 7.47
C LYS A 282 50.08 45.09 7.31
N SER A 283 50.39 44.13 6.42
CA SER A 283 51.71 43.58 6.17
C SER A 283 52.46 44.21 4.96
N THR A 284 51.91 45.26 4.31
CA THR A 284 52.63 46.00 3.27
C THR A 284 53.53 47.03 3.95
N PRO A 285 54.88 46.86 3.98
CA PRO A 285 55.79 47.85 4.54
C PRO A 285 55.79 49.09 3.71
N GLY A 286 55.72 50.28 4.37
CA GLY A 286 55.78 51.57 3.72
C GLY A 286 56.99 51.72 2.82
N ALA A 287 56.77 52.23 1.61
CA ALA A 287 57.82 52.58 0.71
C ALA A 287 58.80 53.57 1.35
N PRO A 288 60.14 53.41 1.18
CA PRO A 288 61.13 54.36 1.78
C PRO A 288 60.94 55.73 1.16
N ALA A 289 60.96 56.78 2.01
CA ALA A 289 60.98 58.17 1.61
C ALA A 289 62.25 58.42 0.77
N GLN A 290 62.04 58.85 -0.49
CA GLN A 290 63.14 59.36 -1.30
C GLN A 290 63.52 60.68 -0.74
N THR A 291 64.72 60.74 -0.13
CA THR A 291 65.43 61.96 0.21
C THR A 291 65.92 62.66 -1.07
N ALA A 292 65.33 63.75 -1.41
CA ALA A 292 65.87 64.68 -2.39
C ALA A 292 67.01 65.47 -1.76
N THR A 293 68.22 65.24 -2.27
CA THR A 293 69.37 66.12 -2.00
C THR A 293 69.80 66.74 -3.32
N GLY A 294 69.95 68.09 -3.29
CA GLY A 294 70.80 68.88 -4.19
C GLY A 294 70.06 69.69 -5.16
#